data_9d6af7dcfc7d93f74b9d66e6d4f1688b
#
_entry.id   9d6af7dcfc7d93f74b9d66e6d4f1688b
#
_cell.length_a   1.000
_cell.length_b   1.000
_cell.length_c   1.000
_cell.angle_alpha   90.00
_cell.angle_beta   90.00
_cell.angle_gamma   90.00
#
_symmetry.space_group_name_H-M   'P 1'
#
loop_
_entity.id
_entity.type
_entity.pdbx_description
1 polymer ?
#
loop_
_entity_poly.entity_id
_entity_poly.type
_entity_poly.pdbx_seq_one_letter_code
_entity_poly.pdbx_strand_id
1 'polypeptide(L)'
;MSTDSIQLDSDTGRLDSASRARTFTVLAVIVLFSEIAPIQYTVVAAALQKIAPSFPGVGANINWAIIVFGLIGAAASPLIGKMSDVWGKKRMFLICGALFVIGCVLDATTSNWAVFLFGRCLQATAIATAVIAYGLIRDLMPRNMVPLALGLTATGFGVASIAGPILGGYLVDNYSWRAIFWVLAAFSLVMLPLVWWIVPESKLRVPERIDIVGAALLSGGAALTLIYVDKGHDWGWARPTTLAWLIAGIALLVLFVVVEKRVSTPVMDMRLLFHPRVSLVLAGALFASLQIGIVSYAIAYMAQTPPEATVVAGVRQGTLAEIQAKTGQLLPPEAVQVSLDPGYTYGSGYTLLEFAFRIALLGSVITMIFGAVAGLLAKRIGARLPLIAALFIFAGAGIAFAVLPLTTTNFLIVNSVFSIGFGMYYACMPILLVEAVPPEQQGISLGMLGVMQSMGVAIGLAVITAFLHNNSMNLLVSVGGQAQPATPLPGLFGDPGYQLGFWVCAAASILALALALVMKHGRTPATGGATH
;
A
#
# COMPACT_ATOMS: atom_id res chain seq x y z
N MET A 1 -46.67 17.26 2.13
CA MET A 1 -45.45 16.67 2.64
C MET A 1 -45.22 15.41 1.82
N SER A 2 -44.29 15.29 0.98
CA SER A 2 -43.12 16.02 0.58
C SER A 2 -42.77 15.60 -0.84
N THR A 3 -42.80 16.49 -1.78
CA THR A 3 -42.32 16.32 -3.17
C THR A 3 -40.89 16.76 -3.37
N ASP A 4 -40.21 17.23 -2.31
CA ASP A 4 -38.86 17.79 -2.40
C ASP A 4 -37.71 16.77 -2.35
N SER A 5 -37.98 15.52 -1.95
CA SER A 5 -36.92 14.49 -1.87
C SER A 5 -36.58 13.82 -3.21
N ILE A 6 -37.37 14.04 -4.24
CA ILE A 6 -37.18 13.41 -5.56
C ILE A 6 -36.35 14.29 -6.52
N GLN A 7 -36.26 15.59 -6.26
CA GLN A 7 -35.53 16.53 -7.13
C GLN A 7 -34.01 16.59 -6.90
N LEU A 8 -33.48 16.12 -5.78
CA LEU A 8 -32.04 16.11 -5.50
C LEU A 8 -31.23 15.11 -6.34
N ASP A 9 -31.90 14.16 -6.99
CA ASP A 9 -31.25 13.06 -7.70
C ASP A 9 -31.00 13.33 -9.19
N SER A 10 -31.58 14.36 -9.77
CA SER A 10 -31.46 14.66 -11.21
C SER A 10 -30.26 15.53 -11.58
N ASP A 11 -29.52 16.09 -10.60
CA ASP A 11 -28.51 17.15 -10.85
C ASP A 11 -27.07 16.79 -10.45
N THR A 12 -26.74 15.52 -10.23
CA THR A 12 -25.37 15.09 -9.84
C THR A 12 -24.35 15.20 -10.97
N GLY A 13 -24.77 15.43 -12.21
CA GLY A 13 -23.89 15.41 -13.38
C GLY A 13 -23.57 14.01 -13.88
N ARG A 14 -24.39 12.99 -13.53
CA ARG A 14 -24.24 11.60 -13.96
C ARG A 14 -24.30 11.47 -15.47
N LEU A 15 -23.54 10.48 -15.97
CA LEU A 15 -23.46 10.16 -17.39
C LEU A 15 -24.56 9.20 -17.85
N ASP A 16 -25.77 9.29 -17.27
CA ASP A 16 -26.89 8.36 -17.56
C ASP A 16 -27.35 8.45 -19.02
N SER A 17 -27.27 9.64 -19.63
CA SER A 17 -27.61 9.88 -21.05
C SER A 17 -26.40 9.79 -21.99
N ALA A 18 -25.20 9.56 -21.48
CA ALA A 18 -23.99 9.51 -22.29
C ALA A 18 -23.85 8.17 -23.02
N SER A 19 -23.13 8.16 -24.15
CA SER A 19 -22.79 6.93 -24.85
C SER A 19 -21.93 6.03 -23.95
N ARG A 20 -22.05 4.71 -24.11
CA ARG A 20 -21.22 3.73 -23.39
C ARG A 20 -19.73 4.01 -23.58
N ALA A 21 -19.30 4.36 -24.80
CA ALA A 21 -17.91 4.69 -25.09
C ALA A 21 -17.43 5.86 -24.22
N ARG A 22 -18.20 6.96 -24.12
CA ARG A 22 -17.86 8.11 -23.28
C ARG A 22 -17.77 7.74 -21.80
N THR A 23 -18.74 6.96 -21.29
CA THR A 23 -18.74 6.51 -19.90
C THR A 23 -17.48 5.68 -19.57
N PHE A 24 -17.13 4.72 -20.44
CA PHE A 24 -15.91 3.92 -20.25
C PHE A 24 -14.62 4.75 -20.41
N THR A 25 -14.59 5.73 -21.32
CA THR A 25 -13.42 6.63 -21.46
C THR A 25 -13.22 7.48 -20.20
N VAL A 26 -14.29 8.05 -19.64
CA VAL A 26 -14.22 8.80 -18.37
C VAL A 26 -13.74 7.89 -17.25
N LEU A 27 -14.30 6.69 -17.13
CA LEU A 27 -13.89 5.71 -16.12
C LEU A 27 -12.40 5.32 -16.25
N ALA A 28 -11.96 5.03 -17.48
CA ALA A 28 -10.56 4.65 -17.74
C ALA A 28 -9.59 5.76 -17.35
N VAL A 29 -9.89 7.02 -17.67
CA VAL A 29 -9.06 8.17 -17.30
C VAL A 29 -9.00 8.34 -15.78
N ILE A 30 -10.13 8.20 -15.06
CA ILE A 30 -10.17 8.29 -13.61
C ILE A 30 -9.33 7.17 -12.99
N VAL A 31 -9.52 5.93 -13.41
CA VAL A 31 -8.79 4.76 -12.89
C VAL A 31 -7.30 4.90 -13.18
N LEU A 32 -6.89 5.15 -14.43
CA LEU A 32 -5.49 5.28 -14.81
C LEU A 32 -4.77 6.39 -14.01
N PHE A 33 -5.42 7.51 -13.79
CA PHE A 33 -4.81 8.60 -13.04
C PHE A 33 -4.72 8.29 -11.54
N SER A 34 -5.65 7.53 -10.97
CA SER A 34 -5.58 7.11 -9.57
C SER A 34 -4.43 6.13 -9.29
N GLU A 35 -3.93 5.42 -10.33
CA GLU A 35 -2.83 4.47 -10.21
C GLU A 35 -1.44 5.09 -10.08
N ILE A 36 -1.35 6.42 -10.16
CA ILE A 36 -0.09 7.13 -10.04
C ILE A 36 0.61 6.85 -8.68
N ALA A 37 -0.15 6.76 -7.59
CA ALA A 37 0.39 6.50 -6.27
C ALA A 37 0.87 5.05 -6.09
N PRO A 38 0.11 4.00 -6.45
CA PRO A 38 0.59 2.62 -6.42
C PRO A 38 1.81 2.37 -7.32
N ILE A 39 1.81 2.89 -8.56
CA ILE A 39 2.94 2.76 -9.48
C ILE A 39 4.18 3.38 -8.86
N GLN A 40 4.10 4.62 -8.39
CA GLN A 40 5.21 5.34 -7.80
C GLN A 40 5.74 4.62 -6.54
N TYR A 41 4.86 4.12 -5.67
CA TYR A 41 5.27 3.36 -4.49
C TYR A 41 6.11 2.15 -4.86
N THR A 42 5.64 1.33 -5.80
CA THR A 42 6.32 0.10 -6.21
C THR A 42 7.64 0.36 -6.93
N VAL A 43 7.68 1.35 -7.83
CA VAL A 43 8.89 1.71 -8.59
C VAL A 43 9.98 2.23 -7.66
N VAL A 44 9.64 3.15 -6.74
CA VAL A 44 10.63 3.75 -5.83
C VAL A 44 11.10 2.75 -4.78
N ALA A 45 10.21 1.91 -4.25
CA ALA A 45 10.59 0.84 -3.32
C ALA A 45 11.66 -0.08 -3.93
N ALA A 46 11.48 -0.42 -5.20
CA ALA A 46 12.41 -1.24 -5.94
C ALA A 46 13.78 -0.56 -6.17
N ALA A 47 13.78 0.76 -6.34
CA ALA A 47 14.98 1.53 -6.68
C ALA A 47 15.79 2.02 -5.46
N LEU A 48 15.32 1.80 -4.21
CA LEU A 48 15.94 2.37 -3.01
C LEU A 48 17.44 2.11 -2.89
N GLN A 49 17.87 0.89 -3.18
CA GLN A 49 19.30 0.52 -3.12
C GLN A 49 20.16 1.30 -4.12
N LYS A 50 19.58 1.72 -5.24
CA LYS A 50 20.25 2.53 -6.27
C LYS A 50 20.17 4.03 -5.99
N ILE A 51 19.18 4.46 -5.19
CA ILE A 51 19.03 5.86 -4.73
C ILE A 51 20.02 6.16 -3.60
N ALA A 52 20.21 5.22 -2.67
CA ALA A 52 21.00 5.39 -1.46
C ALA A 52 22.42 5.97 -1.68
N PRO A 53 23.21 5.51 -2.67
CA PRO A 53 24.56 6.04 -2.90
C PRO A 53 24.60 7.52 -3.30
N SER A 54 23.49 8.07 -3.78
CA SER A 54 23.38 9.48 -4.20
C SER A 54 23.23 10.46 -3.03
N PHE A 55 23.02 9.93 -1.81
CA PHE A 55 22.83 10.73 -0.59
C PHE A 55 23.81 10.26 0.49
N PRO A 56 25.07 10.75 0.49
CA PRO A 56 26.08 10.35 1.47
C PRO A 56 25.61 10.62 2.91
N GLY A 57 25.85 9.67 3.81
CA GLY A 57 25.50 9.77 5.22
C GLY A 57 24.06 9.40 5.59
N VAL A 58 23.20 9.09 4.61
CA VAL A 58 21.80 8.70 4.87
C VAL A 58 21.70 7.25 5.37
N GLY A 59 22.56 6.35 4.88
CA GLY A 59 22.60 4.95 5.33
C GLY A 59 21.23 4.28 5.32
N ALA A 60 20.87 3.62 6.42
CA ALA A 60 19.58 2.93 6.60
C ALA A 60 18.37 3.88 6.56
N ASN A 61 18.58 5.19 6.77
CA ASN A 61 17.50 6.18 6.70
C ASN A 61 16.95 6.37 5.28
N ILE A 62 17.51 5.72 4.26
CA ILE A 62 16.96 5.74 2.90
C ILE A 62 15.50 5.26 2.85
N ASN A 63 15.08 4.39 3.76
CA ASN A 63 13.71 3.92 3.87
C ASN A 63 12.70 5.04 4.14
N TRP A 64 13.14 6.18 4.70
CA TRP A 64 12.29 7.35 4.86
C TRP A 64 11.73 7.88 3.55
N ALA A 65 12.36 7.60 2.43
CA ALA A 65 11.80 7.89 1.11
C ALA A 65 10.42 7.25 0.89
N ILE A 66 10.20 6.05 1.42
CA ILE A 66 8.90 5.36 1.33
C ILE A 66 8.01 5.68 2.53
N ILE A 67 8.59 5.73 3.72
CA ILE A 67 7.86 5.99 4.97
C ILE A 67 7.14 7.33 4.91
N VAL A 68 7.85 8.41 4.53
CA VAL A 68 7.27 9.75 4.40
C VAL A 68 6.13 9.78 3.40
N PHE A 69 6.28 9.12 2.26
CA PHE A 69 5.23 9.03 1.26
C PHE A 69 3.96 8.36 1.82
N GLY A 70 4.10 7.18 2.44
CA GLY A 70 2.97 6.47 3.04
C GLY A 70 2.34 7.24 4.20
N LEU A 71 3.17 7.79 5.09
CA LEU A 71 2.77 8.52 6.28
C LEU A 71 1.98 9.79 5.96
N ILE A 72 2.57 10.67 5.13
CA ILE A 72 1.93 11.94 4.73
C ILE A 72 0.68 11.65 3.91
N GLY A 73 0.72 10.65 3.02
CA GLY A 73 -0.43 10.30 2.20
C GLY A 73 -1.61 9.76 3.02
N ALA A 74 -1.35 8.88 3.99
CA ALA A 74 -2.37 8.38 4.91
C ALA A 74 -3.00 9.53 5.71
N ALA A 75 -2.16 10.42 6.19
CA ALA A 75 -2.54 11.58 6.99
C ALA A 75 -3.33 12.62 6.19
N ALA A 76 -2.92 12.90 4.95
CA ALA A 76 -3.55 13.90 4.10
C ALA A 76 -4.85 13.40 3.44
N SER A 77 -5.03 12.08 3.27
CA SER A 77 -6.16 11.52 2.52
C SER A 77 -7.54 11.94 3.03
N PRO A 78 -7.85 11.93 4.35
CA PRO A 78 -9.15 12.38 4.84
C PRO A 78 -9.38 13.86 4.59
N LEU A 79 -8.33 14.69 4.81
CA LEU A 79 -8.39 16.13 4.59
C LEU A 79 -8.66 16.44 3.11
N ILE A 80 -7.89 15.84 2.21
CA ILE A 80 -8.03 16.02 0.76
C ILE A 80 -9.37 15.46 0.29
N GLY A 81 -9.83 14.34 0.84
CA GLY A 81 -11.15 13.79 0.58
C GLY A 81 -12.25 14.80 0.90
N LYS A 82 -12.25 15.38 2.10
CA LYS A 82 -13.20 16.43 2.49
C LYS A 82 -13.06 17.68 1.64
N MET A 83 -11.83 18.15 1.37
CA MET A 83 -11.61 19.28 0.45
C MET A 83 -12.20 19.01 -0.93
N SER A 84 -12.18 17.76 -1.40
CA SER A 84 -12.75 17.37 -2.68
C SER A 84 -14.29 17.47 -2.70
N ASP A 85 -14.94 17.19 -1.59
CA ASP A 85 -16.39 17.35 -1.44
C ASP A 85 -16.81 18.83 -1.38
N VAL A 86 -15.97 19.72 -0.81
CA VAL A 86 -16.23 21.17 -0.72
C VAL A 86 -15.86 21.90 -2.02
N TRP A 87 -14.64 21.71 -2.53
CA TRP A 87 -14.07 22.49 -3.63
C TRP A 87 -14.31 21.87 -5.01
N GLY A 88 -14.71 20.62 -5.05
CA GLY A 88 -14.94 19.84 -6.26
C GLY A 88 -13.91 18.73 -6.46
N LYS A 89 -14.43 17.56 -6.78
CA LYS A 89 -13.63 16.34 -6.86
C LYS A 89 -12.61 16.37 -8.00
N LYS A 90 -13.03 16.75 -9.19
CA LYS A 90 -12.11 16.92 -10.34
C LYS A 90 -11.03 17.96 -10.05
N ARG A 91 -11.41 19.10 -9.45
CA ARG A 91 -10.46 20.16 -9.13
C ARG A 91 -9.38 19.66 -8.16
N MET A 92 -9.77 18.98 -7.08
CA MET A 92 -8.81 18.42 -6.13
C MET A 92 -7.96 17.30 -6.74
N PHE A 93 -8.54 16.49 -7.62
CA PHE A 93 -7.83 15.46 -8.38
C PHE A 93 -6.68 16.05 -9.21
N LEU A 94 -6.95 17.17 -9.90
CA LEU A 94 -5.94 17.91 -10.66
C LEU A 94 -4.88 18.57 -9.77
N ILE A 95 -5.27 19.14 -8.61
CA ILE A 95 -4.33 19.74 -7.66
C ILE A 95 -3.36 18.67 -7.13
N CYS A 96 -3.85 17.50 -6.71
CA CYS A 96 -3.01 16.40 -6.27
C CYS A 96 -2.02 15.97 -7.36
N GLY A 97 -2.48 15.88 -8.60
CA GLY A 97 -1.60 15.57 -9.73
C GLY A 97 -0.56 16.64 -10.01
N ALA A 98 -0.90 17.91 -9.91
CA ALA A 98 0.05 19.01 -10.07
C ALA A 98 1.13 19.01 -8.97
N LEU A 99 0.73 18.81 -7.71
CA LEU A 99 1.67 18.64 -6.58
C LEU A 99 2.58 17.43 -6.78
N PHE A 100 2.03 16.34 -7.30
CA PHE A 100 2.81 15.15 -7.64
C PHE A 100 3.88 15.44 -8.71
N VAL A 101 3.54 16.17 -9.78
CA VAL A 101 4.50 16.58 -10.82
C VAL A 101 5.62 17.43 -10.20
N ILE A 102 5.27 18.42 -9.37
CA ILE A 102 6.26 19.28 -8.69
C ILE A 102 7.19 18.41 -7.83
N GLY A 103 6.64 17.49 -7.05
CA GLY A 103 7.43 16.57 -6.24
C GLY A 103 8.35 15.68 -7.07
N CYS A 104 7.88 15.15 -8.21
CA CYS A 104 8.70 14.37 -9.13
C CYS A 104 9.87 15.19 -9.72
N VAL A 105 9.63 16.43 -10.13
CA VAL A 105 10.69 17.32 -10.65
C VAL A 105 11.73 17.62 -9.56
N LEU A 106 11.30 17.90 -8.33
CA LEU A 106 12.21 18.09 -7.21
C LEU A 106 13.08 16.85 -6.98
N ASP A 107 12.48 15.66 -6.92
CA ASP A 107 13.20 14.42 -6.66
C ASP A 107 14.16 14.05 -7.80
N ALA A 108 13.77 14.33 -9.05
CA ALA A 108 14.61 14.08 -10.21
C ALA A 108 15.85 14.99 -10.28
N THR A 109 15.77 16.20 -9.74
CA THR A 109 16.82 17.22 -9.91
C THR A 109 17.71 17.41 -8.69
N THR A 110 17.22 17.03 -7.49
CA THR A 110 17.95 17.30 -6.24
C THR A 110 19.08 16.31 -5.95
N SER A 111 20.08 16.79 -5.22
CA SER A 111 21.08 15.97 -4.52
C SER A 111 21.04 16.22 -3.01
N ASN A 112 20.07 17.00 -2.51
CA ASN A 112 19.88 17.27 -1.08
C ASN A 112 18.78 16.35 -0.53
N TRP A 113 19.10 15.60 0.52
CA TRP A 113 18.19 14.64 1.14
C TRP A 113 16.91 15.28 1.69
N ALA A 114 17.00 16.45 2.32
CA ALA A 114 15.84 17.12 2.87
C ALA A 114 14.88 17.59 1.75
N VAL A 115 15.42 18.09 0.62
CA VAL A 115 14.63 18.47 -0.56
C VAL A 115 14.00 17.25 -1.20
N PHE A 116 14.70 16.13 -1.25
CA PHE A 116 14.16 14.85 -1.72
C PHE A 116 12.97 14.40 -0.87
N LEU A 117 13.11 14.39 0.46
CA LEU A 117 11.99 14.06 1.36
C LEU A 117 10.82 15.04 1.22
N PHE A 118 11.08 16.33 1.00
CA PHE A 118 10.02 17.30 0.73
C PHE A 118 9.29 17.01 -0.59
N GLY A 119 10.02 16.65 -1.64
CA GLY A 119 9.43 16.17 -2.90
C GLY A 119 8.54 14.94 -2.66
N ARG A 120 8.99 14.00 -1.82
CA ARG A 120 8.20 12.82 -1.40
C ARG A 120 6.92 13.21 -0.65
N CYS A 121 6.96 14.24 0.20
CA CYS A 121 5.75 14.78 0.85
C CYS A 121 4.74 15.31 -0.17
N LEU A 122 5.18 16.04 -1.17
CA LEU A 122 4.29 16.55 -2.23
C LEU A 122 3.68 15.41 -3.05
N GLN A 123 4.49 14.42 -3.42
CA GLN A 123 4.01 13.23 -4.14
C GLN A 123 2.99 12.42 -3.32
N ALA A 124 3.10 12.42 -2.00
CA ALA A 124 2.22 11.69 -1.10
C ALA A 124 0.74 12.12 -1.22
N THR A 125 0.48 13.36 -1.66
CA THR A 125 -0.90 13.82 -1.93
C THR A 125 -1.61 12.98 -3.00
N ALA A 126 -0.85 12.29 -3.87
CA ALA A 126 -1.40 11.39 -4.86
C ALA A 126 -2.09 10.15 -4.23
N ILE A 127 -1.80 9.78 -2.98
CA ILE A 127 -2.53 8.69 -2.29
C ILE A 127 -4.01 9.03 -2.17
N ALA A 128 -4.36 10.30 -1.95
CA ALA A 128 -5.74 10.74 -1.89
C ALA A 128 -6.49 10.67 -3.24
N THR A 129 -5.78 10.53 -4.36
CA THR A 129 -6.44 10.40 -5.67
C THR A 129 -7.31 9.15 -5.75
N ALA A 130 -6.96 8.06 -5.07
CA ALA A 130 -7.81 6.88 -5.01
C ALA A 130 -9.16 7.17 -4.32
N VAL A 131 -9.15 7.92 -3.21
CA VAL A 131 -10.36 8.33 -2.49
C VAL A 131 -11.23 9.23 -3.35
N ILE A 132 -10.60 10.21 -4.02
CA ILE A 132 -11.31 11.12 -4.95
C ILE A 132 -11.88 10.35 -6.14
N ALA A 133 -11.13 9.36 -6.68
CA ALA A 133 -11.58 8.52 -7.78
C ALA A 133 -12.84 7.72 -7.40
N TYR A 134 -12.90 7.14 -6.21
CA TYR A 134 -14.10 6.47 -5.72
C TYR A 134 -15.30 7.43 -5.67
N GLY A 135 -15.08 8.65 -5.18
CA GLY A 135 -16.09 9.71 -5.18
C GLY A 135 -16.55 10.12 -6.58
N LEU A 136 -15.62 10.32 -7.53
CA LEU A 136 -15.93 10.63 -8.93
C LEU A 136 -16.69 9.49 -9.62
N ILE A 137 -16.26 8.24 -9.41
CA ILE A 137 -16.93 7.06 -9.96
C ILE A 137 -18.38 7.00 -9.47
N ARG A 138 -18.59 7.16 -8.16
CA ARG A 138 -19.92 7.18 -7.58
C ARG A 138 -20.82 8.26 -8.16
N ASP A 139 -20.28 9.48 -8.29
CA ASP A 139 -21.07 10.66 -8.70
C ASP A 139 -21.35 10.69 -10.20
N LEU A 140 -20.38 10.27 -11.02
CA LEU A 140 -20.45 10.41 -12.49
C LEU A 140 -20.96 9.16 -13.22
N MET A 141 -20.73 7.96 -12.66
CA MET A 141 -21.13 6.72 -13.36
C MET A 141 -22.63 6.46 -13.19
N PRO A 142 -23.30 5.87 -14.21
CA PRO A 142 -24.64 5.35 -14.05
C PRO A 142 -24.74 4.40 -12.84
N ARG A 143 -25.81 4.49 -12.06
CA ARG A 143 -25.95 3.73 -10.80
C ARG A 143 -25.69 2.24 -10.97
N ASN A 144 -26.23 1.66 -12.02
CA ASN A 144 -26.06 0.23 -12.33
C ASN A 144 -24.60 -0.15 -12.70
N MET A 145 -23.74 0.82 -13.01
CA MET A 145 -22.34 0.60 -13.34
C MET A 145 -21.40 0.88 -12.16
N VAL A 146 -21.84 1.59 -11.11
CA VAL A 146 -20.98 1.96 -9.96
C VAL A 146 -20.28 0.74 -9.33
N PRO A 147 -20.96 -0.39 -9.01
CA PRO A 147 -20.27 -1.54 -8.43
C PRO A 147 -19.21 -2.13 -9.35
N LEU A 148 -19.47 -2.20 -10.65
CA LEU A 148 -18.49 -2.66 -11.64
C LEU A 148 -17.32 -1.68 -11.73
N ALA A 149 -17.60 -0.37 -11.79
CA ALA A 149 -16.59 0.66 -11.90
C ALA A 149 -15.66 0.71 -10.68
N LEU A 150 -16.21 0.55 -9.46
CA LEU A 150 -15.42 0.39 -8.25
C LEU A 150 -14.60 -0.92 -8.25
N GLY A 151 -15.15 -2.01 -8.80
CA GLY A 151 -14.40 -3.25 -9.01
C GLY A 151 -13.22 -3.09 -9.98
N LEU A 152 -13.38 -2.25 -11.01
CA LEU A 152 -12.32 -1.98 -11.99
C LEU A 152 -11.17 -1.14 -11.41
N THR A 153 -11.33 -0.45 -10.28
CA THR A 153 -10.19 0.19 -9.60
C THR A 153 -9.16 -0.84 -9.14
N ALA A 154 -9.59 -2.05 -8.75
CA ALA A 154 -8.68 -3.15 -8.43
C ALA A 154 -7.84 -3.60 -9.65
N THR A 155 -8.35 -3.39 -10.87
CA THR A 155 -7.61 -3.63 -12.11
C THR A 155 -6.41 -2.70 -12.23
N GLY A 156 -6.56 -1.44 -11.82
CA GLY A 156 -5.48 -0.47 -11.79
C GLY A 156 -4.33 -0.91 -10.86
N PHE A 157 -4.64 -1.39 -9.66
CA PHE A 157 -3.61 -1.97 -8.77
C PHE A 157 -2.82 -3.11 -9.43
N GLY A 158 -3.49 -3.96 -10.22
CA GLY A 158 -2.84 -5.00 -11.00
C GLY A 158 -1.87 -4.41 -12.04
N VAL A 159 -2.29 -3.39 -12.77
CA VAL A 159 -1.42 -2.67 -13.73
C VAL A 159 -0.22 -2.04 -13.02
N ALA A 160 -0.43 -1.37 -11.89
CA ALA A 160 0.64 -0.76 -11.11
C ALA A 160 1.68 -1.79 -10.62
N SER A 161 1.22 -2.95 -10.18
CA SER A 161 2.08 -4.04 -9.69
C SER A 161 2.94 -4.66 -10.80
N ILE A 162 2.51 -4.58 -12.07
CA ILE A 162 3.31 -5.00 -13.23
C ILE A 162 4.22 -3.86 -13.69
N ALA A 163 3.63 -2.69 -13.90
CA ALA A 163 4.34 -1.54 -14.46
C ALA A 163 5.48 -1.06 -13.54
N GLY A 164 5.27 -1.09 -12.21
CA GLY A 164 6.25 -0.63 -11.24
C GLY A 164 7.61 -1.33 -11.38
N PRO A 165 7.71 -2.64 -11.14
CA PRO A 165 8.96 -3.38 -11.24
C PRO A 165 9.58 -3.35 -12.64
N ILE A 166 8.77 -3.43 -13.71
CA ILE A 166 9.28 -3.40 -15.09
C ILE A 166 9.88 -2.04 -15.41
N LEU A 167 9.13 -0.96 -15.16
CA LEU A 167 9.61 0.41 -15.39
C LEU A 167 10.81 0.72 -14.48
N GLY A 168 10.73 0.35 -13.20
CA GLY A 168 11.83 0.56 -12.26
C GLY A 168 13.11 -0.14 -12.69
N GLY A 169 13.04 -1.43 -13.00
CA GLY A 169 14.19 -2.20 -13.45
C GLY A 169 14.78 -1.63 -14.73
N TYR A 170 13.95 -1.43 -15.77
CA TYR A 170 14.42 -0.90 -17.05
C TYR A 170 15.06 0.49 -16.94
N LEU A 171 14.40 1.40 -16.21
CA LEU A 171 14.89 2.79 -16.09
C LEU A 171 16.15 2.87 -15.24
N VAL A 172 16.24 2.09 -14.16
CA VAL A 172 17.41 2.09 -13.26
C VAL A 172 18.60 1.42 -13.94
N ASP A 173 18.39 0.31 -14.64
CA ASP A 173 19.48 -0.45 -15.25
C ASP A 173 20.06 0.24 -16.51
N ASN A 174 19.22 0.96 -17.28
CA ASN A 174 19.66 1.56 -18.53
C ASN A 174 19.97 3.07 -18.44
N TYR A 175 19.44 3.77 -17.43
CA TYR A 175 19.62 5.22 -17.29
C TYR A 175 20.11 5.58 -15.87
N SER A 176 19.18 5.92 -15.01
CA SER A 176 19.44 6.21 -13.60
C SER A 176 18.13 6.17 -12.81
N TRP A 177 18.24 6.11 -11.48
CA TRP A 177 17.06 6.19 -10.61
C TRP A 177 16.25 7.50 -10.81
N ARG A 178 16.91 8.60 -11.22
CA ARG A 178 16.24 9.88 -11.54
C ARG A 178 15.26 9.77 -12.70
N ALA A 179 15.52 8.88 -13.65
CA ALA A 179 14.63 8.63 -14.78
C ALA A 179 13.24 8.18 -14.35
N ILE A 180 13.12 7.48 -13.22
CA ILE A 180 11.84 7.10 -12.63
C ILE A 180 10.95 8.34 -12.41
N PHE A 181 11.49 9.35 -11.76
CA PHE A 181 10.74 10.57 -11.45
C PHE A 181 10.40 11.38 -12.69
N TRP A 182 11.28 11.42 -13.67
CA TRP A 182 10.98 12.04 -14.96
C TRP A 182 9.86 11.35 -15.73
N VAL A 183 9.83 10.01 -15.74
CA VAL A 183 8.76 9.24 -16.38
C VAL A 183 7.43 9.43 -15.66
N LEU A 184 7.43 9.42 -14.32
CA LEU A 184 6.24 9.67 -13.52
C LEU A 184 5.71 11.10 -13.70
N ALA A 185 6.61 12.09 -13.80
CA ALA A 185 6.23 13.47 -14.12
C ALA A 185 5.61 13.58 -15.51
N ALA A 186 6.23 12.97 -16.52
CA ALA A 186 5.72 12.95 -17.88
C ALA A 186 4.35 12.27 -17.98
N PHE A 187 4.18 11.11 -17.34
CA PHE A 187 2.90 10.43 -17.26
C PHE A 187 1.81 11.35 -16.67
N SER A 188 2.12 12.01 -15.55
CA SER A 188 1.17 12.91 -14.89
C SER A 188 0.87 14.13 -15.73
N LEU A 189 1.88 14.71 -16.40
CA LEU A 189 1.70 15.85 -17.30
C LEU A 189 0.80 15.52 -18.50
N VAL A 190 0.80 14.28 -18.98
CA VAL A 190 -0.12 13.80 -20.02
C VAL A 190 -1.52 13.56 -19.43
N MET A 191 -1.60 12.99 -18.23
CA MET A 191 -2.88 12.67 -17.61
C MET A 191 -3.65 13.90 -17.13
N LEU A 192 -2.98 14.97 -16.69
CA LEU A 192 -3.62 16.19 -16.21
C LEU A 192 -4.55 16.84 -17.27
N PRO A 193 -4.11 17.11 -18.51
CA PRO A 193 -5.01 17.61 -19.56
C PRO A 193 -6.10 16.59 -19.93
N LEU A 194 -5.82 15.29 -19.95
CA LEU A 194 -6.83 14.27 -20.20
C LEU A 194 -7.94 14.31 -19.13
N VAL A 195 -7.58 14.41 -17.86
CA VAL A 195 -8.55 14.60 -16.77
C VAL A 195 -9.32 15.91 -16.95
N TRP A 196 -8.63 17.00 -17.31
CA TRP A 196 -9.26 18.30 -17.49
C TRP A 196 -10.32 18.29 -18.60
N TRP A 197 -10.05 17.65 -19.73
CA TRP A 197 -10.97 17.67 -20.88
C TRP A 197 -12.01 16.55 -20.86
N ILE A 198 -11.68 15.38 -20.37
CA ILE A 198 -12.52 14.18 -20.49
C ILE A 198 -13.42 14.02 -19.27
N VAL A 199 -12.89 14.21 -18.05
CA VAL A 199 -13.63 13.98 -16.81
C VAL A 199 -14.50 15.20 -16.48
N PRO A 200 -15.83 15.09 -16.41
CA PRO A 200 -16.68 16.19 -15.95
C PRO A 200 -16.50 16.43 -14.45
N GLU A 201 -16.80 17.65 -13.99
CA GLU A 201 -16.82 17.95 -12.55
C GLU A 201 -18.10 17.35 -11.92
N SER A 202 -17.97 16.81 -10.72
CA SER A 202 -19.12 16.42 -9.92
C SER A 202 -19.88 17.65 -9.45
N LYS A 203 -21.20 17.66 -9.65
CA LYS A 203 -22.06 18.75 -9.16
C LYS A 203 -22.38 18.62 -7.66
N LEU A 204 -22.14 17.43 -7.10
CA LEU A 204 -22.40 17.16 -5.68
C LEU A 204 -21.31 17.83 -4.84
N ARG A 205 -21.70 18.86 -4.10
CA ARG A 205 -20.83 19.60 -3.19
C ARG A 205 -21.48 19.73 -1.84
N VAL A 206 -20.68 19.58 -0.80
CA VAL A 206 -21.11 19.79 0.58
C VAL A 206 -20.49 21.12 1.04
N PRO A 207 -21.26 22.21 1.18
CA PRO A 207 -20.73 23.50 1.60
C PRO A 207 -20.45 23.47 3.12
N GLU A 208 -19.35 22.86 3.51
CA GLU A 208 -18.93 22.76 4.90
C GLU A 208 -17.57 23.43 5.13
N ARG A 209 -17.32 23.86 6.38
CA ARG A 209 -15.99 24.34 6.78
C ARG A 209 -15.03 23.15 6.92
N ILE A 210 -13.79 23.36 6.49
CA ILE A 210 -12.73 22.37 6.60
C ILE A 210 -12.13 22.46 8.00
N ASP A 211 -12.14 21.35 8.73
CA ASP A 211 -11.48 21.27 10.04
C ASP A 211 -9.98 20.94 9.87
N ILE A 212 -9.17 21.98 9.78
CA ILE A 212 -7.72 21.86 9.68
C ILE A 212 -7.12 21.31 10.99
N VAL A 213 -7.73 21.64 12.14
CA VAL A 213 -7.23 21.21 13.45
C VAL A 213 -7.41 19.71 13.61
N GLY A 214 -8.61 19.18 13.33
CA GLY A 214 -8.86 17.75 13.34
C GLY A 214 -7.94 16.99 12.37
N ALA A 215 -7.75 17.51 11.15
CA ALA A 215 -6.83 16.92 10.20
C ALA A 215 -5.38 16.90 10.71
N ALA A 216 -4.89 17.98 11.31
CA ALA A 216 -3.54 18.06 11.87
C ALA A 216 -3.35 17.10 13.06
N LEU A 217 -4.35 16.96 13.93
CA LEU A 217 -4.33 16.04 15.07
C LEU A 217 -4.32 14.58 14.62
N LEU A 218 -5.16 14.20 13.65
CA LEU A 218 -5.18 12.85 13.07
C LEU A 218 -3.86 12.54 12.40
N SER A 219 -3.40 13.46 11.55
CA SER A 219 -2.15 13.30 10.80
C SER A 219 -0.94 13.22 11.73
N GLY A 220 -0.83 14.15 12.68
CA GLY A 220 0.25 14.16 13.65
C GLY A 220 0.23 12.93 14.55
N GLY A 221 -0.93 12.51 15.04
CA GLY A 221 -1.07 11.33 15.87
C GLY A 221 -0.70 10.04 15.14
N ALA A 222 -1.16 9.87 13.90
CA ALA A 222 -0.77 8.76 13.05
C ALA A 222 0.74 8.78 12.76
N ALA A 223 1.30 9.95 12.42
CA ALA A 223 2.72 10.12 12.16
C ALA A 223 3.60 9.69 13.33
N LEU A 224 3.33 10.20 14.53
CA LEU A 224 4.12 9.88 15.71
C LEU A 224 4.02 8.39 16.09
N THR A 225 2.83 7.81 15.96
CA THR A 225 2.63 6.37 16.20
C THR A 225 3.40 5.52 15.18
N LEU A 226 3.39 5.90 13.90
CA LEU A 226 4.14 5.19 12.86
C LEU A 226 5.67 5.36 13.02
N ILE A 227 6.15 6.53 13.48
CA ILE A 227 7.57 6.71 13.82
C ILE A 227 7.98 5.75 14.95
N TYR A 228 7.16 5.61 16.00
CA TYR A 228 7.43 4.63 17.05
C TYR A 228 7.52 3.21 16.49
N VAL A 229 6.58 2.84 15.63
CA VAL A 229 6.55 1.49 15.04
C VAL A 229 7.73 1.24 14.10
N ASP A 230 8.14 2.23 13.31
CA ASP A 230 9.30 2.13 12.41
C ASP A 230 10.65 2.12 13.17
N LYS A 231 10.81 3.03 14.14
CA LYS A 231 12.09 3.22 14.85
C LYS A 231 12.20 2.44 16.14
N GLY A 232 11.13 1.80 16.60
CA GLY A 232 11.12 1.07 17.87
C GLY A 232 12.21 0.02 17.98
N HIS A 233 12.52 -0.67 16.87
CA HIS A 233 13.63 -1.62 16.83
C HIS A 233 14.99 -0.94 17.01
N ASP A 234 15.28 0.10 16.23
CA ASP A 234 16.57 0.79 16.22
C ASP A 234 16.83 1.52 17.54
N TRP A 235 15.80 2.16 18.09
CA TRP A 235 15.90 2.96 19.31
C TRP A 235 15.65 2.18 20.60
N GLY A 236 15.11 0.96 20.48
CA GLY A 236 14.67 0.12 21.60
C GLY A 236 13.23 0.44 22.03
N TRP A 237 12.35 -0.52 21.86
CA TRP A 237 10.89 -0.40 22.09
C TRP A 237 10.51 0.14 23.48
N ALA A 238 11.25 -0.26 24.52
CA ALA A 238 10.96 0.09 25.90
C ALA A 238 11.70 1.35 26.40
N ARG A 239 12.52 1.99 25.57
CA ARG A 239 13.21 3.21 25.99
C ARG A 239 12.23 4.37 26.19
N PRO A 240 12.38 5.18 27.26
CA PRO A 240 11.47 6.29 27.53
C PRO A 240 11.33 7.28 26.36
N THR A 241 12.43 7.55 25.65
CA THR A 241 12.47 8.43 24.47
C THR A 241 11.66 7.87 23.31
N THR A 242 11.69 6.55 23.10
CA THR A 242 10.92 5.86 22.06
C THR A 242 9.45 5.78 22.44
N LEU A 243 9.14 5.43 23.69
CA LEU A 243 7.78 5.41 24.21
C LEU A 243 7.13 6.79 24.19
N ALA A 244 7.90 7.88 24.32
CA ALA A 244 7.37 9.23 24.22
C ALA A 244 6.69 9.50 22.86
N TRP A 245 7.20 8.95 21.76
CA TRP A 245 6.58 9.06 20.44
C TRP A 245 5.21 8.36 20.40
N LEU A 246 5.11 7.15 20.96
CA LEU A 246 3.85 6.41 21.05
C LEU A 246 2.84 7.15 21.91
N ILE A 247 3.25 7.59 23.10
CA ILE A 247 2.39 8.30 24.04
C ILE A 247 1.89 9.61 23.43
N ALA A 248 2.79 10.38 22.81
CA ALA A 248 2.42 11.62 22.11
C ALA A 248 1.49 11.35 20.93
N GLY A 249 1.75 10.30 20.13
CA GLY A 249 0.89 9.88 19.04
C GLY A 249 -0.52 9.51 19.51
N ILE A 250 -0.62 8.66 20.54
CA ILE A 250 -1.90 8.28 21.13
C ILE A 250 -2.61 9.51 21.75
N ALA A 251 -1.88 10.38 22.43
CA ALA A 251 -2.44 11.59 23.01
C ALA A 251 -3.05 12.50 21.94
N LEU A 252 -2.39 12.68 20.79
CA LEU A 252 -2.95 13.45 19.67
C LEU A 252 -4.17 12.76 19.06
N LEU A 253 -4.19 11.44 18.94
CA LEU A 253 -5.35 10.69 18.45
C LEU A 253 -6.53 10.76 19.42
N VAL A 254 -6.29 10.72 20.74
CA VAL A 254 -7.33 10.93 21.75
C VAL A 254 -7.84 12.37 21.70
N LEU A 255 -6.93 13.35 21.58
CA LEU A 255 -7.32 14.77 21.44
C LEU A 255 -8.11 14.99 20.15
N PHE A 256 -7.74 14.33 19.04
CA PHE A 256 -8.51 14.30 17.82
C PHE A 256 -9.96 13.86 18.08
N VAL A 257 -10.17 12.70 18.73
CA VAL A 257 -11.51 12.21 19.05
C VAL A 257 -12.30 13.19 19.92
N VAL A 258 -11.64 13.85 20.87
CA VAL A 258 -12.28 14.86 21.76
C VAL A 258 -12.68 16.11 20.97
N VAL A 259 -11.81 16.60 20.11
CA VAL A 259 -12.06 17.79 19.27
C VAL A 259 -13.17 17.49 18.27
N GLU A 260 -13.10 16.38 17.55
CA GLU A 260 -14.09 15.96 16.55
C GLU A 260 -15.51 15.81 17.10
N LYS A 261 -15.65 15.41 18.38
CA LYS A 261 -16.97 15.36 19.04
C LYS A 261 -17.57 16.75 19.31
N ARG A 262 -16.77 17.83 19.26
CA ARG A 262 -17.19 19.19 19.59
C ARG A 262 -17.30 20.09 18.35
N VAL A 263 -16.65 19.72 17.26
CA VAL A 263 -16.67 20.50 16.01
C VAL A 263 -17.96 20.23 15.24
N SER A 264 -18.57 21.27 14.68
CA SER A 264 -19.81 21.15 13.90
C SER A 264 -19.62 20.47 12.54
N THR A 265 -18.40 20.52 11.98
CA THR A 265 -18.06 19.97 10.66
C THR A 265 -16.79 19.13 10.75
N PRO A 266 -16.87 17.93 11.36
CA PRO A 266 -15.71 17.10 11.64
C PRO A 266 -15.04 16.57 10.37
N VAL A 267 -13.71 16.33 10.39
CA VAL A 267 -12.98 15.62 9.33
C VAL A 267 -13.45 14.16 9.27
N MET A 268 -13.72 13.60 10.45
CA MET A 268 -14.20 12.23 10.60
C MET A 268 -15.41 12.25 11.53
N ASP A 269 -16.60 11.97 11.00
CA ASP A 269 -17.78 11.89 11.87
C ASP A 269 -17.65 10.73 12.85
N MET A 270 -17.48 11.04 14.14
CA MET A 270 -17.35 10.03 15.20
C MET A 270 -18.59 9.18 15.35
N ARG A 271 -19.78 9.69 15.06
CA ARG A 271 -21.02 8.90 15.08
C ARG A 271 -21.00 7.86 13.97
N LEU A 272 -20.48 8.26 12.80
CA LEU A 272 -20.33 7.40 11.65
C LEU A 272 -19.23 6.35 11.90
N LEU A 273 -18.09 6.74 12.48
CA LEU A 273 -16.99 5.84 12.81
C LEU A 273 -17.45 4.69 13.74
N PHE A 274 -18.25 5.03 14.75
CA PHE A 274 -18.78 4.04 15.69
C PHE A 274 -20.12 3.41 15.24
N HIS A 275 -20.62 3.79 14.05
CA HIS A 275 -21.80 3.14 13.50
C HIS A 275 -21.46 1.69 13.10
N PRO A 276 -22.19 0.67 13.57
CA PRO A 276 -21.80 -0.74 13.38
C PRO A 276 -21.55 -1.17 11.94
N ARG A 277 -22.26 -0.56 10.96
CA ARG A 277 -22.07 -0.87 9.54
C ARG A 277 -20.72 -0.36 9.01
N VAL A 278 -20.28 0.81 9.48
CA VAL A 278 -19.05 1.47 9.05
C VAL A 278 -17.85 0.92 9.80
N SER A 279 -17.93 0.83 11.14
CA SER A 279 -16.84 0.36 11.99
C SER A 279 -16.38 -1.06 11.65
N LEU A 280 -17.31 -1.96 11.32
CA LEU A 280 -16.98 -3.33 10.93
C LEU A 280 -16.21 -3.38 9.60
N VAL A 281 -16.59 -2.53 8.63
CA VAL A 281 -15.85 -2.43 7.35
C VAL A 281 -14.46 -1.86 7.58
N LEU A 282 -14.35 -0.77 8.34
CA LEU A 282 -13.08 -0.09 8.60
C LEU A 282 -12.10 -0.96 9.41
N ALA A 283 -12.59 -1.63 10.45
CA ALA A 283 -11.78 -2.58 11.22
C ALA A 283 -11.35 -3.78 10.36
N GLY A 284 -12.26 -4.33 9.54
CA GLY A 284 -11.93 -5.37 8.58
C GLY A 284 -10.87 -4.91 7.57
N ALA A 285 -10.95 -3.65 7.11
CA ALA A 285 -9.96 -3.07 6.22
C ALA A 285 -8.57 -2.94 6.88
N LEU A 286 -8.50 -2.49 8.12
CA LEU A 286 -7.27 -2.38 8.89
C LEU A 286 -6.55 -3.75 8.98
N PHE A 287 -7.26 -4.77 9.47
CA PHE A 287 -6.66 -6.10 9.65
C PHE A 287 -6.29 -6.79 8.34
N ALA A 288 -7.14 -6.69 7.31
CA ALA A 288 -6.81 -7.25 6.00
C ALA A 288 -5.61 -6.55 5.34
N SER A 289 -5.49 -5.23 5.48
CA SER A 289 -4.38 -4.45 4.92
C SER A 289 -3.06 -4.70 5.65
N LEU A 290 -3.08 -5.11 6.90
CA LEU A 290 -1.88 -5.56 7.62
C LEU A 290 -1.22 -6.75 6.90
N GLN A 291 -2.00 -7.75 6.49
CA GLN A 291 -1.49 -8.86 5.69
C GLN A 291 -0.92 -8.37 4.34
N ILE A 292 -1.58 -7.42 3.68
CA ILE A 292 -1.11 -6.87 2.41
C ILE A 292 0.29 -6.26 2.57
N GLY A 293 0.53 -5.50 3.64
CA GLY A 293 1.84 -4.93 3.95
C GLY A 293 2.92 -6.00 4.11
N ILE A 294 2.67 -7.02 4.93
CA ILE A 294 3.62 -8.11 5.19
C ILE A 294 3.93 -8.89 3.90
N VAL A 295 2.89 -9.34 3.19
CA VAL A 295 3.05 -10.21 2.01
C VAL A 295 3.75 -9.48 0.88
N SER A 296 3.39 -8.23 0.59
CA SER A 296 4.01 -7.44 -0.47
C SER A 296 5.51 -7.25 -0.26
N TYR A 297 5.93 -6.98 0.99
CA TYR A 297 7.33 -6.85 1.34
C TYR A 297 8.06 -8.19 1.29
N ALA A 298 7.54 -9.20 1.99
CA ALA A 298 8.19 -10.48 2.16
C ALA A 298 8.45 -11.17 0.81
N ILE A 299 7.44 -11.27 -0.05
CA ILE A 299 7.57 -11.98 -1.35
C ILE A 299 8.63 -11.31 -2.23
N ALA A 300 8.61 -9.98 -2.33
CA ALA A 300 9.56 -9.26 -3.16
C ALA A 300 11.00 -9.41 -2.63
N TYR A 301 11.17 -9.33 -1.30
CA TYR A 301 12.47 -9.43 -0.67
C TYR A 301 13.05 -10.85 -0.80
N MET A 302 12.26 -11.88 -0.48
CA MET A 302 12.66 -13.28 -0.56
C MET A 302 13.01 -13.71 -1.99
N ALA A 303 12.27 -13.26 -3.00
CA ALA A 303 12.53 -13.59 -4.39
C ALA A 303 13.84 -13.00 -4.91
N GLN A 304 14.21 -11.80 -4.44
CA GLN A 304 15.45 -11.11 -4.83
C GLN A 304 16.67 -11.59 -4.04
N THR A 305 16.49 -12.17 -2.85
CA THR A 305 17.59 -12.73 -2.07
C THR A 305 18.23 -13.89 -2.84
N PRO A 306 19.59 -13.94 -2.97
CA PRO A 306 20.27 -15.07 -3.60
C PRO A 306 20.02 -16.38 -2.85
N PRO A 307 20.09 -17.53 -3.50
CA PRO A 307 20.10 -18.83 -2.81
C PRO A 307 21.25 -18.94 -1.80
N GLU A 308 21.03 -19.61 -0.67
CA GLU A 308 22.05 -19.76 0.39
C GLU A 308 23.38 -20.29 -0.15
N ALA A 309 23.33 -21.31 -1.00
CA ALA A 309 24.53 -21.87 -1.61
C ALA A 309 25.34 -20.85 -2.41
N THR A 310 24.68 -19.89 -3.06
CA THR A 310 25.35 -18.81 -3.82
C THR A 310 26.04 -17.83 -2.89
N VAL A 311 25.40 -17.48 -1.77
CA VAL A 311 25.97 -16.58 -0.76
C VAL A 311 27.19 -17.25 -0.12
N VAL A 312 27.07 -18.50 0.31
CA VAL A 312 28.16 -19.29 0.90
C VAL A 312 29.35 -19.39 -0.06
N ALA A 313 29.08 -19.70 -1.35
CA ALA A 313 30.14 -19.81 -2.36
C ALA A 313 30.84 -18.46 -2.60
N GLY A 314 30.07 -17.37 -2.69
CA GLY A 314 30.62 -16.01 -2.89
C GLY A 314 31.49 -15.56 -1.73
N VAL A 315 31.06 -15.78 -0.49
CA VAL A 315 31.85 -15.47 0.71
C VAL A 315 33.12 -16.33 0.76
N ARG A 316 33.03 -17.62 0.46
CA ARG A 316 34.19 -18.50 0.40
C ARG A 316 35.24 -18.01 -0.60
N GLN A 317 34.81 -17.66 -1.81
CA GLN A 317 35.71 -17.10 -2.84
C GLN A 317 36.33 -15.78 -2.41
N GLY A 318 35.53 -14.86 -1.82
CA GLY A 318 36.01 -13.59 -1.31
C GLY A 318 37.08 -13.77 -0.22
N THR A 319 36.83 -14.68 0.75
CA THR A 319 37.79 -14.98 1.84
C THR A 319 39.09 -15.59 1.30
N LEU A 320 38.99 -16.51 0.33
CA LEU A 320 40.18 -17.08 -0.32
C LEU A 320 41.01 -16.02 -1.05
N ALA A 321 40.35 -15.13 -1.81
CA ALA A 321 41.01 -14.04 -2.52
C ALA A 321 41.70 -13.05 -1.54
N GLU A 322 41.05 -12.75 -0.41
CA GLU A 322 41.62 -11.89 0.62
C GLU A 322 42.86 -12.50 1.30
N ILE A 323 42.79 -13.80 1.60
CA ILE A 323 43.95 -14.51 2.17
C ILE A 323 45.10 -14.54 1.16
N GLN A 324 44.83 -14.86 -0.11
CA GLN A 324 45.84 -14.83 -1.16
C GLN A 324 46.49 -13.45 -1.31
N ALA A 325 45.70 -12.38 -1.26
CA ALA A 325 46.20 -11.01 -1.35
C ALA A 325 47.09 -10.62 -0.16
N LYS A 326 46.76 -11.11 1.07
CA LYS A 326 47.49 -10.80 2.30
C LYS A 326 48.73 -11.68 2.52
N THR A 327 48.65 -12.95 2.14
CA THR A 327 49.70 -13.93 2.48
C THR A 327 50.52 -14.42 1.28
N GLY A 328 50.03 -14.16 0.04
CA GLY A 328 50.62 -14.72 -1.18
C GLY A 328 50.37 -16.22 -1.35
N GLN A 329 49.66 -16.87 -0.42
CA GLN A 329 49.40 -18.33 -0.46
C GLN A 329 48.06 -18.63 -1.07
N LEU A 330 48.03 -19.55 -2.02
CA LEU A 330 46.80 -20.18 -2.57
C LEU A 330 46.37 -21.29 -1.61
N LEU A 331 45.29 -21.06 -0.86
CA LEU A 331 44.66 -22.10 -0.06
C LEU A 331 43.67 -22.91 -0.90
N PRO A 332 43.57 -24.23 -0.67
CA PRO A 332 42.54 -25.04 -1.32
C PRO A 332 41.16 -24.60 -0.80
N PRO A 333 40.11 -24.65 -1.65
CA PRO A 333 38.76 -24.24 -1.28
C PRO A 333 38.19 -24.89 -0.01
N GLU A 334 38.64 -26.08 0.31
CA GLU A 334 38.25 -26.86 1.50
C GLU A 334 38.81 -26.30 2.80
N ALA A 335 39.90 -25.50 2.74
CA ALA A 335 40.50 -24.85 3.91
C ALA A 335 39.62 -23.73 4.48
N VAL A 336 38.65 -23.22 3.70
CA VAL A 336 37.72 -22.20 4.14
C VAL A 336 36.31 -22.80 4.17
N GLN A 337 35.82 -23.06 5.37
CA GLN A 337 34.43 -23.49 5.59
C GLN A 337 33.60 -22.27 5.94
N VAL A 338 32.47 -22.14 5.24
CA VAL A 338 31.52 -21.04 5.43
C VAL A 338 30.14 -21.65 5.64
N SER A 339 29.45 -21.22 6.69
CA SER A 339 28.06 -21.56 6.97
C SER A 339 27.30 -20.35 7.47
N LEU A 340 25.98 -20.40 7.34
CA LEU A 340 25.05 -19.38 7.85
C LEU A 340 24.28 -19.95 9.04
N ASP A 341 24.08 -19.15 10.09
CA ASP A 341 23.34 -19.54 11.29
C ASP A 341 22.37 -18.42 11.72
N PRO A 342 21.05 -18.72 11.77
CA PRO A 342 20.37 -19.87 11.17
C PRO A 342 20.45 -19.82 9.65
N GLY A 343 20.38 -21.00 8.96
CA GLY A 343 20.27 -21.05 7.51
C GLY A 343 18.89 -20.59 7.00
N TYR A 344 18.72 -20.49 5.68
CA TYR A 344 17.45 -20.17 5.04
C TYR A 344 17.19 -21.07 3.82
N THR A 345 15.89 -21.31 3.54
CA THR A 345 15.47 -22.20 2.45
C THR A 345 14.91 -21.46 1.24
N TYR A 346 14.65 -20.17 1.38
CA TYR A 346 14.15 -19.31 0.32
C TYR A 346 15.30 -18.73 -0.52
N GLY A 347 14.93 -17.88 -1.47
CA GLY A 347 15.88 -17.14 -2.29
C GLY A 347 16.00 -17.72 -3.70
N SER A 348 15.75 -16.85 -4.68
CA SER A 348 15.86 -17.20 -6.09
C SER A 348 16.92 -16.35 -6.80
N GLY A 349 17.41 -15.29 -6.13
CA GLY A 349 18.36 -14.35 -6.71
C GLY A 349 17.80 -13.61 -7.93
N TYR A 350 16.48 -13.42 -7.98
CA TYR A 350 15.86 -12.76 -9.13
C TYR A 350 16.24 -11.28 -9.17
N THR A 351 16.54 -10.80 -10.36
CA THR A 351 16.52 -9.38 -10.64
C THR A 351 15.11 -8.84 -10.47
N LEU A 352 14.96 -7.54 -10.34
CA LEU A 352 13.64 -6.92 -10.21
C LEU A 352 12.75 -7.22 -11.44
N LEU A 353 13.35 -7.24 -12.62
CA LEU A 353 12.66 -7.57 -13.85
C LEU A 353 12.19 -9.03 -13.88
N GLU A 354 13.04 -9.96 -13.44
CA GLU A 354 12.66 -11.39 -13.34
C GLU A 354 11.55 -11.61 -12.30
N PHE A 355 11.61 -10.93 -11.15
CA PHE A 355 10.53 -10.93 -10.17
C PHE A 355 9.21 -10.44 -10.78
N ALA A 356 9.28 -9.34 -11.55
CA ALA A 356 8.11 -8.79 -12.21
C ALA A 356 7.44 -9.81 -13.14
N PHE A 357 8.23 -10.46 -14.00
CA PHE A 357 7.68 -11.40 -14.99
C PHE A 357 7.32 -12.77 -14.41
N ARG A 358 8.11 -13.28 -13.46
CA ARG A 358 7.90 -14.64 -12.94
C ARG A 358 6.87 -14.73 -11.81
N ILE A 359 6.73 -13.67 -11.01
CA ILE A 359 5.85 -13.67 -9.84
C ILE A 359 4.76 -12.60 -9.93
N ALA A 360 5.13 -11.33 -10.11
CA ALA A 360 4.18 -10.22 -10.00
C ALA A 360 3.15 -10.21 -11.13
N LEU A 361 3.55 -10.52 -12.37
CA LEU A 361 2.67 -10.49 -13.55
C LEU A 361 1.46 -11.41 -13.38
N LEU A 362 1.67 -12.67 -12.99
CA LEU A 362 0.58 -13.64 -12.82
C LEU A 362 -0.38 -13.18 -11.72
N GLY A 363 0.14 -12.78 -10.56
CA GLY A 363 -0.66 -12.28 -9.45
C GLY A 363 -1.48 -11.05 -9.83
N SER A 364 -0.87 -10.12 -10.58
CA SER A 364 -1.54 -8.89 -11.03
C SER A 364 -2.69 -9.16 -12.01
N VAL A 365 -2.48 -10.05 -12.98
CA VAL A 365 -3.55 -10.46 -13.93
C VAL A 365 -4.72 -11.10 -13.17
N ILE A 366 -4.44 -11.97 -12.20
CA ILE A 366 -5.44 -12.59 -11.35
C ILE A 366 -6.21 -11.51 -10.56
N THR A 367 -5.51 -10.56 -9.94
CA THR A 367 -6.11 -9.44 -9.20
C THR A 367 -7.06 -8.63 -10.08
N MET A 368 -6.66 -8.30 -11.31
CA MET A 368 -7.49 -7.57 -12.28
C MET A 368 -8.80 -8.32 -12.59
N ILE A 369 -8.69 -9.59 -12.89
CA ILE A 369 -9.85 -10.43 -13.24
C ILE A 369 -10.81 -10.53 -12.04
N PHE A 370 -10.30 -10.89 -10.88
CA PHE A 370 -11.13 -11.13 -9.70
C PHE A 370 -11.65 -9.85 -9.05
N GLY A 371 -11.00 -8.70 -9.24
CA GLY A 371 -11.56 -7.40 -8.90
C GLY A 371 -12.81 -7.07 -9.70
N ALA A 372 -12.77 -7.24 -11.03
CA ALA A 372 -13.92 -7.05 -11.91
C ALA A 372 -15.04 -8.07 -11.61
N VAL A 373 -14.68 -9.34 -11.41
CA VAL A 373 -15.62 -10.41 -11.03
C VAL A 373 -16.33 -10.08 -9.71
N ALA A 374 -15.59 -9.60 -8.71
CA ALA A 374 -16.17 -9.21 -7.41
C ALA A 374 -17.16 -8.04 -7.55
N GLY A 375 -16.87 -7.04 -8.39
CA GLY A 375 -17.80 -5.95 -8.70
C GLY A 375 -19.08 -6.46 -9.36
N LEU A 376 -18.98 -7.43 -10.28
CA LEU A 376 -20.16 -8.06 -10.92
C LEU A 376 -20.96 -8.92 -9.93
N LEU A 377 -20.27 -9.67 -9.06
CA LEU A 377 -20.91 -10.46 -8.01
C LEU A 377 -21.61 -9.55 -6.99
N ALA A 378 -20.98 -8.45 -6.58
CA ALA A 378 -21.59 -7.49 -5.68
C ALA A 378 -22.91 -6.92 -6.23
N LYS A 379 -22.98 -6.69 -7.54
CA LYS A 379 -24.20 -6.26 -8.22
C LYS A 379 -25.33 -7.32 -8.17
N ARG A 380 -25.01 -8.62 -8.09
CA ARG A 380 -26.00 -9.71 -8.12
C ARG A 380 -26.39 -10.21 -6.74
N ILE A 381 -25.42 -10.40 -5.85
CA ILE A 381 -25.59 -11.09 -4.56
C ILE A 381 -25.14 -10.23 -3.36
N GLY A 382 -24.75 -8.96 -3.61
CA GLY A 382 -24.17 -8.08 -2.57
C GLY A 382 -22.68 -8.28 -2.38
N ALA A 383 -22.01 -7.26 -1.81
CA ALA A 383 -20.56 -7.23 -1.67
C ALA A 383 -20.04 -8.03 -0.46
N ARG A 384 -20.91 -8.38 0.51
CA ARG A 384 -20.52 -9.09 1.73
C ARG A 384 -20.01 -10.50 1.44
N LEU A 385 -20.67 -11.27 0.61
CA LEU A 385 -20.31 -12.65 0.33
C LEU A 385 -18.96 -12.76 -0.42
N PRO A 386 -18.71 -11.98 -1.48
CA PRO A 386 -17.39 -11.92 -2.09
C PRO A 386 -16.28 -11.46 -1.13
N LEU A 387 -16.56 -10.53 -0.20
CA LEU A 387 -15.60 -10.13 0.82
C LEU A 387 -15.26 -11.27 1.78
N ILE A 388 -16.26 -12.04 2.25
CA ILE A 388 -16.03 -13.22 3.10
C ILE A 388 -15.14 -14.23 2.37
N ALA A 389 -15.39 -14.50 1.09
CA ALA A 389 -14.55 -15.37 0.27
C ALA A 389 -13.11 -14.83 0.16
N ALA A 390 -12.95 -13.52 -0.06
CA ALA A 390 -11.63 -12.88 -0.12
C ALA A 390 -10.85 -13.04 1.21
N LEU A 391 -11.48 -12.80 2.34
CA LEU A 391 -10.85 -12.88 3.65
C LEU A 391 -10.57 -14.33 4.06
N PHE A 392 -11.41 -15.28 3.64
CA PHE A 392 -11.14 -16.71 3.80
C PHE A 392 -9.89 -17.12 3.00
N ILE A 393 -9.76 -16.64 1.76
CA ILE A 393 -8.57 -16.84 0.92
C ILE A 393 -7.34 -16.21 1.59
N PHE A 394 -7.47 -15.01 2.15
CA PHE A 394 -6.39 -14.34 2.87
C PHE A 394 -5.91 -15.16 4.07
N ALA A 395 -6.83 -15.64 4.90
CA ALA A 395 -6.50 -16.48 6.04
C ALA A 395 -5.79 -17.78 5.62
N GLY A 396 -6.32 -18.46 4.60
CA GLY A 396 -5.72 -19.66 4.03
C GLY A 396 -4.33 -19.41 3.44
N ALA A 397 -4.14 -18.30 2.72
CA ALA A 397 -2.85 -17.91 2.17
C ALA A 397 -1.83 -17.58 3.29
N GLY A 398 -2.24 -16.88 4.34
CA GLY A 398 -1.39 -16.60 5.51
C GLY A 398 -0.90 -17.88 6.19
N ILE A 399 -1.79 -18.85 6.41
CA ILE A 399 -1.44 -20.17 6.97
C ILE A 399 -0.52 -20.92 6.01
N ALA A 400 -0.83 -20.94 4.71
CA ALA A 400 -0.03 -21.64 3.71
C ALA A 400 1.40 -21.09 3.64
N PHE A 401 1.59 -19.76 3.63
CA PHE A 401 2.91 -19.13 3.69
C PHE A 401 3.67 -19.47 4.98
N ALA A 402 2.96 -19.61 6.12
CA ALA A 402 3.60 -19.90 7.40
C ALA A 402 4.06 -21.36 7.54
N VAL A 403 3.36 -22.30 6.89
CA VAL A 403 3.57 -23.75 7.10
C VAL A 403 4.33 -24.39 5.96
N LEU A 404 4.11 -23.94 4.71
CA LEU A 404 4.75 -24.55 3.55
C LEU A 404 6.23 -24.13 3.48
N PRO A 405 7.10 -24.99 2.93
CA PRO A 405 8.48 -24.63 2.65
C PRO A 405 8.54 -23.37 1.77
N LEU A 406 9.47 -22.46 2.12
CA LEU A 406 9.58 -21.16 1.47
C LEU A 406 10.25 -21.21 0.09
N THR A 407 9.83 -22.19 -0.75
CA THR A 407 10.33 -22.38 -2.11
C THR A 407 9.63 -21.46 -3.10
N THR A 408 10.30 -21.11 -4.19
CA THR A 408 9.75 -20.23 -5.26
C THR A 408 8.43 -20.76 -5.82
N THR A 409 8.30 -22.10 -5.99
CA THR A 409 7.07 -22.72 -6.50
C THR A 409 5.90 -22.54 -5.53
N ASN A 410 6.12 -22.79 -4.23
CA ASN A 410 5.09 -22.60 -3.21
C ASN A 410 4.68 -21.12 -3.15
N PHE A 411 5.64 -20.18 -3.23
CA PHE A 411 5.35 -18.76 -3.30
C PHE A 411 4.47 -18.40 -4.49
N LEU A 412 4.81 -18.90 -5.68
CA LEU A 412 4.04 -18.60 -6.88
C LEU A 412 2.58 -19.07 -6.74
N ILE A 413 2.39 -20.28 -6.22
CA ILE A 413 1.05 -20.87 -6.04
C ILE A 413 0.27 -20.07 -4.98
N VAL A 414 0.84 -19.90 -3.79
CA VAL A 414 0.14 -19.22 -2.68
C VAL A 414 -0.11 -17.76 -3.01
N ASN A 415 0.84 -17.05 -3.65
CA ASN A 415 0.65 -15.67 -4.10
C ASN A 415 -0.43 -15.56 -5.18
N SER A 416 -0.55 -16.54 -6.07
CA SER A 416 -1.62 -16.57 -7.08
C SER A 416 -3.00 -16.71 -6.42
N VAL A 417 -3.11 -17.58 -5.41
CA VAL A 417 -4.34 -17.72 -4.62
C VAL A 417 -4.62 -16.46 -3.81
N PHE A 418 -3.63 -15.88 -3.14
CA PHE A 418 -3.74 -14.60 -2.43
C PHE A 418 -4.24 -13.48 -3.34
N SER A 419 -3.76 -13.42 -4.59
CA SER A 419 -4.13 -12.40 -5.58
C SER A 419 -5.62 -12.45 -5.95
N ILE A 420 -6.27 -13.61 -5.88
CA ILE A 420 -7.73 -13.74 -6.01
C ILE A 420 -8.43 -12.95 -4.90
N GLY A 421 -8.06 -13.23 -3.65
CA GLY A 421 -8.60 -12.53 -2.49
C GLY A 421 -8.30 -11.03 -2.52
N PHE A 422 -7.10 -10.65 -2.98
CA PHE A 422 -6.68 -9.26 -3.07
C PHE A 422 -7.56 -8.43 -4.02
N GLY A 423 -7.82 -8.93 -5.23
CA GLY A 423 -8.72 -8.28 -6.18
C GLY A 423 -10.15 -8.13 -5.62
N MET A 424 -10.68 -9.22 -5.04
CA MET A 424 -12.01 -9.21 -4.44
C MET A 424 -12.11 -8.26 -3.24
N TYR A 425 -11.11 -8.21 -2.37
CA TYR A 425 -11.03 -7.33 -1.21
C TYR A 425 -11.08 -5.85 -1.62
N TYR A 426 -10.19 -5.43 -2.54
CA TYR A 426 -10.12 -4.04 -2.99
C TYR A 426 -11.39 -3.57 -3.70
N ALA A 427 -12.10 -4.47 -4.39
CA ALA A 427 -13.38 -4.17 -4.99
C ALA A 427 -14.52 -4.04 -3.96
N CYS A 428 -14.58 -4.97 -2.99
CA CYS A 428 -15.72 -5.08 -2.07
C CYS A 428 -15.71 -4.02 -0.96
N MET A 429 -14.53 -3.61 -0.46
CA MET A 429 -14.45 -2.66 0.66
C MET A 429 -15.08 -1.30 0.35
N PRO A 430 -14.73 -0.60 -0.75
CA PRO A 430 -15.39 0.66 -1.08
C PRO A 430 -16.88 0.48 -1.40
N ILE A 431 -17.28 -0.63 -2.04
CA ILE A 431 -18.69 -0.91 -2.32
C ILE A 431 -19.49 -1.00 -1.02
N LEU A 432 -19.02 -1.79 -0.04
CA LEU A 432 -19.69 -1.95 1.26
C LEU A 432 -19.84 -0.63 2.00
N LEU A 433 -18.83 0.23 1.89
CA LEU A 433 -18.84 1.52 2.56
C LEU A 433 -19.81 2.49 1.90
N VAL A 434 -19.83 2.55 0.57
CA VAL A 434 -20.79 3.35 -0.21
C VAL A 434 -22.24 2.94 0.08
N GLU A 435 -22.50 1.64 0.25
CA GLU A 435 -23.82 1.11 0.61
C GLU A 435 -24.18 1.27 2.10
N ALA A 436 -23.20 1.59 2.96
CA ALA A 436 -23.42 1.70 4.41
C ALA A 436 -23.88 3.09 4.86
N VAL A 437 -23.69 4.12 4.04
CA VAL A 437 -23.86 5.53 4.41
C VAL A 437 -24.62 6.33 3.36
N PRO A 438 -25.30 7.44 3.77
CA PRO A 438 -25.95 8.36 2.84
C PRO A 438 -24.94 8.98 1.86
N PRO A 439 -25.38 9.46 0.69
CA PRO A 439 -24.53 10.04 -0.35
C PRO A 439 -23.62 11.18 0.15
N GLU A 440 -24.10 12.01 1.07
CA GLU A 440 -23.39 13.17 1.61
C GLU A 440 -22.17 12.75 2.47
N GLN A 441 -22.21 11.56 3.08
CA GLN A 441 -21.19 11.05 4.00
C GLN A 441 -20.21 10.06 3.35
N GLN A 442 -20.44 9.68 2.10
CA GLN A 442 -19.64 8.66 1.42
C GLN A 442 -18.20 9.11 1.17
N GLY A 443 -17.97 10.40 0.87
CA GLY A 443 -16.63 10.96 0.68
C GLY A 443 -15.78 10.83 1.95
N ILE A 444 -16.33 11.23 3.09
CA ILE A 444 -15.67 11.12 4.42
C ILE A 444 -15.40 9.64 4.73
N SER A 445 -16.39 8.77 4.53
CA SER A 445 -16.28 7.34 4.82
C SER A 445 -15.20 6.66 3.99
N LEU A 446 -15.11 6.98 2.69
CA LEU A 446 -14.06 6.46 1.81
C LEU A 446 -12.67 7.02 2.18
N GLY A 447 -12.59 8.26 2.65
CA GLY A 447 -11.37 8.81 3.25
C GLY A 447 -10.93 8.01 4.47
N MET A 448 -11.86 7.68 5.37
CA MET A 448 -11.60 6.83 6.53
C MET A 448 -11.11 5.44 6.13
N LEU A 449 -11.67 4.85 5.05
CA LEU A 449 -11.20 3.58 4.51
C LEU A 449 -9.73 3.67 4.07
N GLY A 450 -9.37 4.71 3.34
CA GLY A 450 -7.98 4.93 2.90
C GLY A 450 -7.00 5.03 4.08
N VAL A 451 -7.39 5.72 5.17
CA VAL A 451 -6.59 5.78 6.41
C VAL A 451 -6.40 4.40 7.02
N MET A 452 -7.49 3.64 7.20
CA MET A 452 -7.42 2.31 7.81
C MET A 452 -6.58 1.34 6.97
N GLN A 453 -6.70 1.40 5.65
CA GLN A 453 -5.87 0.60 4.74
C GLN A 453 -4.40 0.97 4.84
N SER A 454 -4.06 2.25 4.81
CA SER A 454 -2.68 2.73 4.89
C SER A 454 -2.05 2.40 6.26
N MET A 455 -2.80 2.57 7.34
CA MET A 455 -2.35 2.19 8.69
C MET A 455 -2.12 0.68 8.78
N GLY A 456 -3.04 -0.13 8.25
CA GLY A 456 -2.88 -1.58 8.22
C GLY A 456 -1.60 -2.01 7.52
N VAL A 457 -1.35 -1.49 6.32
CA VAL A 457 -0.12 -1.75 5.55
C VAL A 457 1.12 -1.33 6.34
N ALA A 458 1.14 -0.13 6.94
CA ALA A 458 2.27 0.38 7.70
C ALA A 458 2.56 -0.48 8.95
N ILE A 459 1.53 -0.86 9.69
CA ILE A 459 1.66 -1.76 10.85
C ILE A 459 2.21 -3.11 10.39
N GLY A 460 1.71 -3.66 9.29
CA GLY A 460 2.19 -4.92 8.73
C GLY A 460 3.67 -4.88 8.38
N LEU A 461 4.11 -3.81 7.69
CA LEU A 461 5.52 -3.60 7.36
C LEU A 461 6.40 -3.53 8.61
N ALA A 462 5.97 -2.80 9.63
CA ALA A 462 6.73 -2.67 10.86
C ALA A 462 6.83 -4.00 11.62
N VAL A 463 5.73 -4.76 11.68
CA VAL A 463 5.69 -6.08 12.34
C VAL A 463 6.64 -7.06 11.65
N ILE A 464 6.59 -7.16 10.31
CA ILE A 464 7.51 -8.07 9.60
C ILE A 464 8.96 -7.63 9.76
N THR A 465 9.25 -6.34 9.69
CA THR A 465 10.62 -5.81 9.87
C THR A 465 11.16 -6.15 11.26
N ALA A 466 10.36 -6.02 12.31
CA ALA A 466 10.76 -6.38 13.67
C ALA A 466 11.09 -7.88 13.81
N PHE A 467 10.28 -8.76 13.21
CA PHE A 467 10.56 -10.19 13.23
C PHE A 467 11.80 -10.56 12.43
N LEU A 468 12.02 -9.92 11.29
CA LEU A 468 13.21 -10.15 10.47
C LEU A 468 14.49 -9.72 11.19
N HIS A 469 14.50 -8.54 11.83
CA HIS A 469 15.65 -8.10 12.59
C HIS A 469 16.00 -9.02 13.76
N ASN A 470 15.00 -9.56 14.46
CA ASN A 470 15.22 -10.54 15.54
C ASN A 470 15.71 -11.91 15.03
N ASN A 471 15.61 -12.17 13.73
CA ASN A 471 16.06 -13.39 13.06
C ASN A 471 17.12 -13.08 11.99
N SER A 472 17.97 -12.06 12.23
CA SER A 472 19.11 -11.76 11.36
C SER A 472 20.13 -12.88 11.41
N MET A 473 20.79 -13.11 10.28
CA MET A 473 21.77 -14.20 10.14
C MET A 473 23.16 -13.79 10.54
N ASN A 474 23.91 -14.77 11.03
CA ASN A 474 25.33 -14.67 11.26
C ASN A 474 26.11 -15.51 10.26
N LEU A 475 27.18 -14.96 9.77
CA LEU A 475 28.17 -15.64 8.96
C LEU A 475 29.18 -16.32 9.88
N LEU A 476 29.32 -17.62 9.76
CA LEU A 476 30.34 -18.42 10.44
C LEU A 476 31.40 -18.81 9.41
N VAL A 477 32.63 -18.34 9.62
CA VAL A 477 33.77 -18.66 8.77
C VAL A 477 34.82 -19.40 9.60
N SER A 478 35.31 -20.52 9.06
CA SER A 478 36.44 -21.25 9.63
C SER A 478 37.55 -21.37 8.59
N VAL A 479 38.76 -21.00 8.95
CA VAL A 479 39.95 -21.05 8.09
C VAL A 479 40.97 -21.97 8.72
N GLY A 480 41.33 -23.06 8.01
CA GLY A 480 42.28 -24.04 8.54
C GLY A 480 41.86 -24.69 9.86
N GLY A 481 40.52 -24.86 10.07
CA GLY A 481 39.93 -25.42 11.28
C GLY A 481 39.79 -24.43 12.46
N GLN A 482 40.25 -23.18 12.31
CA GLN A 482 40.03 -22.13 13.30
C GLN A 482 38.78 -21.31 12.99
N ALA A 483 37.77 -21.36 13.88
CA ALA A 483 36.57 -20.57 13.77
C ALA A 483 36.87 -19.08 13.99
N GLN A 484 36.39 -18.23 13.10
CA GLN A 484 36.40 -16.78 13.26
C GLN A 484 35.16 -16.32 14.04
N PRO A 485 35.18 -15.13 14.66
CA PRO A 485 34.01 -14.56 15.31
C PRO A 485 32.84 -14.47 14.33
N ALA A 486 31.64 -14.83 14.80
CA ALA A 486 30.42 -14.73 14.00
C ALA A 486 30.21 -13.28 13.56
N THR A 487 30.01 -13.08 12.26
CA THR A 487 29.82 -11.74 11.69
C THR A 487 28.35 -11.61 11.25
N PRO A 488 27.60 -10.62 11.78
CA PRO A 488 26.23 -10.37 11.31
C PRO A 488 26.21 -10.06 9.82
N LEU A 489 25.30 -10.69 9.08
CA LEU A 489 25.04 -10.37 7.67
C LEU A 489 23.80 -9.45 7.58
N PRO A 490 23.98 -8.13 7.42
CA PRO A 490 22.86 -7.23 7.29
C PRO A 490 22.07 -7.54 6.01
N GLY A 491 20.75 -7.62 6.13
CA GLY A 491 19.85 -7.85 5.00
C GLY A 491 19.59 -9.33 4.67
N LEU A 492 20.16 -10.29 5.41
CA LEU A 492 19.78 -11.70 5.31
C LEU A 492 19.09 -12.13 6.61
N PHE A 493 17.96 -12.84 6.45
CA PHE A 493 17.09 -13.18 7.57
C PHE A 493 16.72 -14.67 7.51
N GLY A 494 16.62 -15.31 8.67
CA GLY A 494 16.22 -16.69 8.79
C GLY A 494 14.73 -16.93 8.48
N ASP A 495 14.40 -18.13 8.03
CA ASP A 495 13.01 -18.57 7.76
C ASP A 495 12.04 -18.28 8.90
N PRO A 496 12.40 -18.43 10.22
CA PRO A 496 11.48 -18.16 11.32
C PRO A 496 10.94 -16.73 11.35
N GLY A 497 11.75 -15.73 10.92
CA GLY A 497 11.31 -14.34 10.87
C GLY A 497 10.13 -14.13 9.91
N TYR A 498 10.19 -14.74 8.73
CA TYR A 498 9.11 -14.70 7.75
C TYR A 498 7.89 -15.50 8.21
N GLN A 499 8.10 -16.71 8.75
CA GLN A 499 7.02 -17.56 9.24
C GLN A 499 6.21 -16.88 10.34
N LEU A 500 6.86 -16.21 11.29
CA LEU A 500 6.18 -15.41 12.32
C LEU A 500 5.33 -14.29 11.69
N GLY A 501 5.87 -13.59 10.71
CA GLY A 501 5.13 -12.57 9.96
C GLY A 501 3.89 -13.16 9.28
N PHE A 502 3.98 -14.32 8.67
CA PHE A 502 2.86 -14.98 8.00
C PHE A 502 1.81 -15.53 9.00
N TRP A 503 2.22 -15.96 10.20
CA TRP A 503 1.25 -16.28 11.27
C TRP A 503 0.46 -15.06 11.71
N VAL A 504 1.09 -13.88 11.79
CA VAL A 504 0.37 -12.61 12.04
C VAL A 504 -0.60 -12.29 10.90
N CYS A 505 -0.22 -12.56 9.64
CA CYS A 505 -1.14 -12.45 8.50
C CYS A 505 -2.38 -13.32 8.68
N ALA A 506 -2.20 -14.59 9.03
CA ALA A 506 -3.30 -15.51 9.27
C ALA A 506 -4.23 -15.02 10.38
N ALA A 507 -3.66 -14.63 11.53
CA ALA A 507 -4.42 -14.12 12.67
C ALA A 507 -5.22 -12.85 12.32
N ALA A 508 -4.59 -11.89 11.66
CA ALA A 508 -5.23 -10.64 11.23
C ALA A 508 -6.38 -10.91 10.24
N SER A 509 -6.17 -11.82 9.29
CA SER A 509 -7.20 -12.17 8.30
C SER A 509 -8.36 -12.96 8.91
N ILE A 510 -8.10 -13.81 9.89
CA ILE A 510 -9.15 -14.50 10.66
C ILE A 510 -9.99 -13.47 11.44
N LEU A 511 -9.36 -12.47 12.05
CA LEU A 511 -10.08 -11.38 12.73
C LEU A 511 -10.93 -10.58 11.73
N ALA A 512 -10.37 -10.21 10.57
CA ALA A 512 -11.12 -9.53 9.51
C ALA A 512 -12.30 -10.38 9.02
N LEU A 513 -12.10 -11.70 8.85
CA LEU A 513 -13.15 -12.65 8.46
C LEU A 513 -14.25 -12.73 9.51
N ALA A 514 -13.89 -12.81 10.80
CA ALA A 514 -14.87 -12.81 11.90
C ALA A 514 -15.72 -11.54 11.89
N LEU A 515 -15.11 -10.36 11.67
CA LEU A 515 -15.83 -9.09 11.53
C LEU A 515 -16.79 -9.11 10.32
N ALA A 516 -16.36 -9.64 9.18
CA ALA A 516 -17.20 -9.75 7.98
C ALA A 516 -18.37 -10.73 8.17
N LEU A 517 -18.18 -11.79 8.96
CA LEU A 517 -19.24 -12.76 9.30
C LEU A 517 -20.31 -12.14 10.23
N VAL A 518 -19.93 -11.26 11.15
CA VAL A 518 -20.87 -10.53 12.02
C VAL A 518 -21.61 -9.41 11.26
N MET A 519 -21.05 -8.92 10.17
CA MET A 519 -21.61 -7.85 9.35
C MET A 519 -23.01 -8.23 8.83
N LYS A 520 -24.00 -7.36 9.06
CA LYS A 520 -25.41 -7.62 8.63
C LYS A 520 -25.75 -6.97 7.28
N HIS A 521 -25.08 -5.88 6.91
CA HIS A 521 -25.29 -5.17 5.63
C HIS A 521 -24.50 -5.78 4.47
N GLY A 522 -24.78 -5.33 3.24
CA GLY A 522 -24.12 -5.83 2.02
C GLY A 522 -24.57 -7.23 1.58
N ARG A 523 -25.72 -7.70 2.09
CA ARG A 523 -26.37 -8.99 1.68
C ARG A 523 -27.26 -8.84 0.47
N THR A 524 -27.75 -7.64 0.22
CA THR A 524 -28.59 -7.31 -0.93
C THR A 524 -27.72 -6.88 -2.10
N PRO A 525 -28.21 -7.03 -3.34
CA PRO A 525 -27.54 -6.51 -4.53
C PRO A 525 -27.12 -5.07 -4.34
N ALA A 526 -25.88 -4.74 -4.71
CA ALA A 526 -25.35 -3.40 -4.57
C ALA A 526 -26.02 -2.44 -5.57
N THR A 527 -26.52 -1.32 -5.05
CA THR A 527 -27.29 -0.32 -5.79
C THR A 527 -26.49 0.94 -6.14
N GLY A 528 -25.23 1.02 -5.69
CA GLY A 528 -24.40 2.22 -5.80
C GLY A 528 -24.83 3.33 -4.83
N GLY A 529 -25.44 2.96 -3.69
CA GLY A 529 -25.88 3.88 -2.65
C GLY A 529 -27.25 4.53 -2.92
N ALA A 530 -28.12 3.88 -3.70
CA ALA A 530 -29.41 4.44 -4.12
C ALA A 530 -30.55 4.31 -3.09
N THR A 531 -30.38 3.47 -2.06
CA THR A 531 -31.45 3.15 -1.11
C THR A 531 -30.99 3.37 0.32
N HIS A 532 -31.26 4.55 0.84
CA HIS A 532 -31.31 4.80 2.30
C HIS A 532 -32.42 5.79 2.62
#